data_55bcaea74fc0e861cf7daebd2e50bdea
#
_entry.id   55bcaea74fc0e861cf7daebd2e50bdea
#
_cell.length_a   1.000
_cell.length_b   1.000
_cell.length_c   1.000
_cell.angle_alpha   90.00
_cell.angle_beta   90.00
_cell.angle_gamma   90.00
#
_symmetry.space_group_name_H-M   'P 1'
#
loop_
_entity.id
_entity.type
_entity.pdbx_description
1 polymer ?
#
loop_
_entity_poly.entity_id
_entity_poly.type
_entity_poly.pdbx_seq_one_letter_code
_entity_poly.pdbx_strand_id
1 'polypeptide(L)'
;DHFLRTKIKPLFVDWTPGPDIDALRAKLEAGLVRYRDDYAAYYDRCKHPDSPAMRNPNPSVILIPGLGLIAFGKNKSESRVTAEFYTCAVEVMRGAEAIGEYVALPQQEAFDIEYWLLEEAKLKRMPPERELSGRIAPVVGAGSGDGAEQSPATYRRYRRCRDGVRRR
;
A
#
# COMPACT_ATOMS: atom_id res chain seq x y z
N ASP A 1 1.33 14.32 0.09
CA ASP A 1 1.94 13.00 0.17
C ASP A 1 0.93 11.83 0.07
N HIS A 2 -0.38 12.12 -0.02
CA HIS A 2 -1.42 11.09 -0.16
C HIS A 2 -1.23 10.25 -1.42
N PHE A 3 -1.14 10.88 -2.59
CA PHE A 3 -1.07 10.16 -3.88
C PHE A 3 0.18 9.30 -4.02
N LEU A 4 1.31 9.72 -3.44
CA LEU A 4 2.51 8.89 -3.41
C LEU A 4 2.28 7.56 -2.67
N ARG A 5 1.43 7.57 -1.62
CA ARG A 5 1.16 6.39 -0.79
C ARG A 5 -0.05 5.59 -1.24
N THR A 6 -1.16 6.28 -1.55
CA THR A 6 -2.44 5.62 -1.85
C THR A 6 -2.70 5.49 -3.34
N LYS A 7 -1.88 6.18 -4.19
CA LYS A 7 -2.14 6.42 -5.60
C LYS A 7 -3.43 7.22 -5.83
N ILE A 8 -3.72 7.53 -7.10
CA ILE A 8 -4.87 8.35 -7.47
C ILE A 8 -6.21 7.70 -7.14
N LYS A 9 -6.29 6.36 -7.17
CA LYS A 9 -7.51 5.60 -6.85
C LYS A 9 -7.16 4.24 -6.23
N PRO A 10 -8.06 3.64 -5.44
CA PRO A 10 -7.92 2.26 -4.99
C PRO A 10 -8.35 1.29 -6.09
N LEU A 11 -8.00 0.02 -5.97
CA LEU A 11 -8.68 -1.03 -6.69
C LEU A 11 -9.97 -1.39 -5.93
N PHE A 12 -11.11 -1.13 -6.54
CA PHE A 12 -12.40 -1.58 -6.00
C PHE A 12 -12.75 -2.95 -6.59
N VAL A 13 -13.01 -3.91 -5.73
CA VAL A 13 -13.40 -5.27 -6.11
C VAL A 13 -14.84 -5.49 -5.63
N ASP A 14 -15.78 -5.40 -6.55
CA ASP A 14 -17.19 -5.64 -6.29
C ASP A 14 -17.45 -7.13 -6.06
N TRP A 15 -17.23 -7.57 -4.82
CA TRP A 15 -17.50 -8.92 -4.34
C TRP A 15 -18.07 -8.84 -2.92
N THR A 16 -19.09 -9.63 -2.68
CA THR A 16 -19.70 -9.75 -1.34
C THR A 16 -19.16 -11.00 -0.66
N PRO A 17 -18.74 -10.93 0.63
CA PRO A 17 -18.26 -12.08 1.37
C PRO A 17 -19.23 -13.26 1.31
N GLY A 18 -18.72 -14.40 0.91
CA GLY A 18 -19.48 -15.63 0.72
C GLY A 18 -18.57 -16.84 0.49
N PRO A 19 -19.09 -18.02 0.23
CA PRO A 19 -18.31 -19.23 0.06
C PRO A 19 -17.52 -19.27 -1.27
N ASP A 20 -17.87 -18.42 -2.24
CA ASP A 20 -17.23 -18.43 -3.57
C ASP A 20 -15.93 -17.60 -3.57
N ILE A 21 -14.86 -18.24 -3.12
CA ILE A 21 -13.52 -17.66 -3.12
C ILE A 21 -12.90 -17.63 -4.53
N ASP A 22 -13.30 -18.53 -5.41
CA ASP A 22 -12.80 -18.55 -6.79
C ASP A 22 -13.32 -17.34 -7.58
N ALA A 23 -14.56 -16.91 -7.34
CA ALA A 23 -15.09 -15.67 -7.90
C ALA A 23 -14.30 -14.45 -7.38
N LEU A 24 -13.94 -14.41 -6.10
CA LEU A 24 -13.08 -13.34 -5.56
C LEU A 24 -11.72 -13.33 -6.27
N ARG A 25 -11.08 -14.50 -6.42
CA ARG A 25 -9.80 -14.63 -7.11
C ARG A 25 -9.87 -14.10 -8.54
N ALA A 26 -10.86 -14.56 -9.31
CA ALA A 26 -11.06 -14.14 -10.70
C ALA A 26 -11.27 -12.60 -10.81
N LYS A 27 -12.08 -12.03 -9.92
CA LYS A 27 -12.31 -10.58 -9.88
C LYS A 27 -11.04 -9.80 -9.50
N LEU A 28 -10.24 -10.30 -8.57
CA LEU A 28 -8.96 -9.70 -8.19
C LEU A 28 -7.97 -9.73 -9.36
N GLU A 29 -7.80 -10.87 -10.02
CA GLU A 29 -6.89 -11.03 -11.16
C GLU A 29 -7.27 -10.08 -12.31
N ALA A 30 -8.53 -10.10 -12.73
CA ALA A 30 -9.04 -9.21 -13.76
C ALA A 30 -8.94 -7.73 -13.35
N GLY A 31 -9.23 -7.43 -12.09
CA GLY A 31 -9.13 -6.08 -11.54
C GLY A 31 -7.70 -5.55 -11.53
N LEU A 32 -6.72 -6.38 -11.18
CA LEU A 32 -5.30 -6.02 -11.17
C LEU A 32 -4.76 -5.74 -12.58
N VAL A 33 -5.19 -6.50 -13.59
CA VAL A 33 -4.81 -6.23 -14.99
C VAL A 33 -5.33 -4.87 -15.40
N ARG A 34 -6.64 -4.63 -15.29
CA ARG A 34 -7.25 -3.34 -15.66
C ARG A 34 -6.65 -2.17 -14.89
N TYR A 35 -6.38 -2.34 -13.60
CA TYR A 35 -5.79 -1.29 -12.78
C TYR A 35 -4.41 -0.87 -13.28
N ARG A 36 -3.56 -1.84 -13.67
CA ARG A 36 -2.22 -1.55 -14.23
C ARG A 36 -2.32 -0.82 -15.57
N ASP A 37 -3.22 -1.23 -16.44
CA ASP A 37 -3.44 -0.58 -17.73
C ASP A 37 -3.96 0.85 -17.55
N ASP A 38 -4.94 1.06 -16.66
CA ASP A 38 -5.46 2.36 -16.29
C ASP A 38 -4.39 3.29 -15.70
N TYR A 39 -3.52 2.75 -14.82
CA TYR A 39 -2.46 3.53 -14.21
C TYR A 39 -1.37 3.91 -15.23
N ALA A 40 -1.02 3.00 -16.13
CA ALA A 40 -0.10 3.31 -17.23
C ALA A 40 -0.67 4.38 -18.17
N ALA A 41 -1.94 4.26 -18.53
CA ALA A 41 -2.61 5.27 -19.35
C ALA A 41 -2.73 6.63 -18.64
N TYR A 42 -2.96 6.66 -17.32
CA TYR A 42 -2.91 7.88 -16.51
C TYR A 42 -1.53 8.52 -16.54
N TYR A 43 -0.47 7.72 -16.31
CA TYR A 43 0.90 8.21 -16.38
C TYR A 43 1.21 8.81 -17.77
N ASP A 44 0.88 8.11 -18.83
CA ASP A 44 1.17 8.56 -20.20
C ASP A 44 0.43 9.84 -20.59
N ARG A 45 -0.79 10.05 -20.08
CA ARG A 45 -1.56 11.27 -20.32
C ARG A 45 -1.04 12.49 -19.58
N CYS A 46 -0.51 12.28 -18.36
CA CYS A 46 -0.19 13.39 -17.46
C CYS A 46 1.30 13.70 -17.36
N LYS A 47 2.19 12.82 -17.85
CA LYS A 47 3.64 13.00 -17.72
C LYS A 47 4.14 14.23 -18.45
N HIS A 48 5.10 14.91 -17.83
CA HIS A 48 5.91 15.97 -18.42
C HIS A 48 7.20 15.42 -19.02
N PRO A 49 7.93 16.18 -19.86
CA PRO A 49 9.18 15.72 -20.46
C PRO A 49 10.27 15.33 -19.45
N ASP A 50 10.25 15.93 -18.26
CA ASP A 50 11.19 15.71 -17.15
C ASP A 50 10.62 14.84 -16.02
N SER A 51 9.44 14.27 -16.20
CA SER A 51 8.82 13.42 -15.18
C SER A 51 9.68 12.21 -14.85
N PRO A 52 9.75 11.81 -13.57
CA PRO A 52 10.34 10.53 -13.18
C PRO A 52 9.69 9.35 -13.90
N ALA A 53 10.42 8.24 -14.04
CA ALA A 53 9.86 7.01 -14.59
C ALA A 53 8.61 6.55 -13.82
N MET A 54 7.69 5.90 -14.55
CA MET A 54 6.46 5.37 -13.98
C MET A 54 6.77 4.47 -12.78
N ARG A 55 6.06 4.70 -11.68
CA ARG A 55 6.16 3.88 -10.46
C ARG A 55 5.48 2.53 -10.68
N ASN A 56 5.68 1.61 -9.70
CA ASN A 56 4.99 0.32 -9.71
C ASN A 56 3.48 0.50 -9.96
N PRO A 57 2.91 -0.08 -11.03
CA PRO A 57 1.51 0.15 -11.43
C PRO A 57 0.49 -0.60 -10.57
N ASN A 58 0.92 -1.44 -9.62
CA ASN A 58 -0.03 -2.17 -8.75
C ASN A 58 -0.71 -1.22 -7.75
N PRO A 59 -1.96 -1.53 -7.35
CA PRO A 59 -2.68 -0.73 -6.35
C PRO A 59 -1.99 -0.78 -4.98
N SER A 60 -1.97 0.35 -4.27
CA SER A 60 -1.56 0.40 -2.87
C SER A 60 -2.71 0.11 -1.92
N VAL A 61 -3.93 0.24 -2.39
CA VAL A 61 -5.15 0.01 -1.62
C VAL A 61 -6.15 -0.79 -2.45
N ILE A 62 -6.72 -1.82 -1.83
CA ILE A 62 -7.84 -2.58 -2.37
C ILE A 62 -9.04 -2.43 -1.44
N LEU A 63 -10.20 -2.14 -2.00
CA LEU A 63 -11.47 -2.07 -1.29
C LEU A 63 -12.37 -3.23 -1.70
N ILE A 64 -12.91 -3.94 -0.71
CA ILE A 64 -13.85 -5.05 -0.94
C ILE A 64 -15.06 -4.83 -0.03
N PRO A 65 -16.29 -4.67 -0.59
CA PRO A 65 -17.50 -4.53 0.22
C PRO A 65 -17.64 -5.65 1.24
N GLY A 66 -17.97 -5.31 2.47
CA GLY A 66 -18.15 -6.26 3.57
C GLY A 66 -16.86 -6.83 4.18
N LEU A 67 -15.69 -6.69 3.53
CA LEU A 67 -14.38 -7.00 4.11
C LEU A 67 -13.65 -5.74 4.57
N GLY A 68 -13.74 -4.65 3.80
CA GLY A 68 -13.10 -3.38 4.13
C GLY A 68 -11.90 -3.05 3.24
N LEU A 69 -10.86 -2.48 3.84
CA LEU A 69 -9.68 -1.95 3.20
C LEU A 69 -8.47 -2.85 3.43
N ILE A 70 -7.77 -3.18 2.35
CA ILE A 70 -6.48 -3.88 2.37
C ILE A 70 -5.42 -2.93 1.81
N ALA A 71 -4.40 -2.61 2.61
CA ALA A 71 -3.33 -1.72 2.20
C ALA A 71 -2.00 -2.45 2.04
N PHE A 72 -1.22 -2.01 1.08
CA PHE A 72 0.09 -2.56 0.73
C PHE A 72 1.20 -1.54 0.95
N GLY A 73 2.38 -2.05 1.23
CA GLY A 73 3.61 -1.27 1.39
C GLY A 73 4.81 -2.22 1.40
N LYS A 74 6.02 -1.70 1.32
CA LYS A 74 7.27 -2.48 1.34
C LYS A 74 7.47 -3.27 2.64
N ASN A 75 6.82 -2.83 3.71
CA ASN A 75 6.86 -3.45 5.02
C ASN A 75 5.59 -3.11 5.81
N LYS A 76 5.41 -3.76 6.97
CA LYS A 76 4.24 -3.58 7.83
C LYS A 76 4.00 -2.12 8.25
N SER A 77 5.06 -1.34 8.45
CA SER A 77 4.93 0.07 8.84
C SER A 77 4.38 0.91 7.68
N GLU A 78 4.88 0.70 6.47
CA GLU A 78 4.37 1.41 5.29
C GLU A 78 2.93 1.04 4.96
N SER A 79 2.58 -0.26 5.00
CA SER A 79 1.19 -0.67 4.74
C SER A 79 0.21 -0.09 5.77
N ARG A 80 0.61 -0.01 7.06
CA ARG A 80 -0.18 0.66 8.09
C ARG A 80 -0.37 2.15 7.78
N VAL A 81 0.70 2.84 7.43
CA VAL A 81 0.63 4.27 7.07
C VAL A 81 -0.26 4.48 5.84
N THR A 82 -0.14 3.64 4.80
CA THR A 82 -1.01 3.68 3.63
C THR A 82 -2.48 3.52 4.00
N ALA A 83 -2.79 2.58 4.91
CA ALA A 83 -4.15 2.37 5.41
C ALA A 83 -4.69 3.60 6.16
N GLU A 84 -3.88 4.20 7.05
CA GLU A 84 -4.25 5.41 7.79
C GLU A 84 -4.52 6.59 6.85
N PHE A 85 -3.68 6.80 5.84
CA PHE A 85 -3.89 7.85 4.84
C PHE A 85 -5.18 7.63 4.05
N TYR A 86 -5.46 6.39 3.64
CA TYR A 86 -6.68 6.13 2.89
C TYR A 86 -7.94 6.23 3.76
N THR A 87 -7.87 5.81 5.01
CA THR A 87 -8.96 6.01 5.99
C THR A 87 -9.25 7.49 6.17
N CYS A 88 -8.21 8.33 6.28
CA CYS A 88 -8.39 9.78 6.33
C CYS A 88 -9.08 10.31 5.06
N ALA A 89 -8.68 9.82 3.87
CA ALA A 89 -9.34 10.20 2.62
C ALA A 89 -10.83 9.80 2.59
N VAL A 90 -11.17 8.62 3.10
CA VAL A 90 -12.58 8.17 3.24
C VAL A 90 -13.38 9.11 4.14
N GLU A 91 -12.81 9.53 5.27
CA GLU A 91 -13.49 10.49 6.17
C GLU A 91 -13.68 11.86 5.51
N VAL A 92 -12.72 12.33 4.72
CA VAL A 92 -12.85 13.58 3.94
C VAL A 92 -13.96 13.45 2.89
N MET A 93 -13.97 12.36 2.12
CA MET A 93 -15.03 12.08 1.14
C MET A 93 -16.41 12.03 1.80
N ARG A 94 -16.52 11.30 2.91
CA ARG A 94 -17.77 11.20 3.68
C ARG A 94 -18.23 12.57 4.21
N GLY A 95 -17.31 13.37 4.72
CA GLY A 95 -17.60 14.73 5.19
C GLY A 95 -18.07 15.64 4.07
N ALA A 96 -17.41 15.59 2.90
CA ALA A 96 -17.80 16.37 1.72
C ALA A 96 -19.21 16.00 1.23
N GLU A 97 -19.53 14.70 1.10
CA GLU A 97 -20.86 14.23 0.73
C GLU A 97 -21.95 14.61 1.74
N ALA A 98 -21.61 14.77 3.02
CA ALA A 98 -22.56 15.16 4.06
C ALA A 98 -22.98 16.64 3.99
N ILE A 99 -22.15 17.51 3.39
CA ILE A 99 -22.41 18.95 3.30
C ILE A 99 -22.58 19.46 1.86
N GLY A 100 -22.33 18.61 0.86
CA GLY A 100 -22.42 18.94 -0.56
C GLY A 100 -22.11 17.75 -1.43
N GLU A 101 -21.23 17.91 -2.41
CA GLU A 101 -20.77 16.87 -3.32
C GLU A 101 -19.24 16.74 -3.22
N TYR A 102 -18.74 15.51 -3.15
CA TYR A 102 -17.31 15.28 -3.24
C TYR A 102 -16.82 15.43 -4.68
N VAL A 103 -15.88 16.35 -4.88
CA VAL A 103 -15.21 16.55 -6.17
C VAL A 103 -13.74 16.14 -6.03
N ALA A 104 -13.33 15.15 -6.82
CA ALA A 104 -11.94 14.73 -6.87
C ALA A 104 -11.08 15.78 -7.60
N LEU A 105 -9.78 15.84 -7.26
CA LEU A 105 -8.82 16.65 -8.01
C LEU A 105 -8.72 16.18 -9.47
N PRO A 106 -8.47 17.10 -10.41
CA PRO A 106 -8.11 16.74 -11.78
C PRO A 106 -6.92 15.78 -11.82
N GLN A 107 -6.90 14.87 -12.79
CA GLN A 107 -5.82 13.88 -12.90
C GLN A 107 -4.43 14.50 -13.00
N GLN A 108 -4.31 15.65 -13.69
CA GLN A 108 -3.05 16.38 -13.82
C GLN A 108 -2.53 16.86 -12.47
N GLU A 109 -3.40 17.47 -11.66
CA GLU A 109 -3.02 17.93 -10.29
C GLU A 109 -2.58 16.76 -9.40
N ALA A 110 -3.29 15.64 -9.48
CA ALA A 110 -2.92 14.43 -8.76
C ALA A 110 -1.56 13.89 -9.20
N PHE A 111 -1.29 13.92 -10.50
CA PHE A 111 -0.02 13.51 -11.09
C PHE A 111 1.14 14.41 -10.62
N ASP A 112 0.96 15.71 -10.68
CA ASP A 112 1.98 16.69 -10.31
C ASP A 112 2.38 16.57 -8.84
N ILE A 113 1.46 16.14 -7.97
CA ILE A 113 1.74 15.81 -6.58
C ILE A 113 2.43 14.44 -6.45
N GLU A 114 1.93 13.41 -7.15
CA GLU A 114 2.48 12.03 -7.07
C GLU A 114 3.91 11.96 -7.60
N TYR A 115 4.21 12.69 -8.69
CA TYR A 115 5.49 12.67 -9.38
C TYR A 115 6.34 13.93 -9.13
N TRP A 116 6.06 14.64 -8.03
CA TRP A 116 6.79 15.85 -7.69
C TRP A 116 8.28 15.60 -7.50
N LEU A 117 9.13 16.39 -8.15
CA LEU A 117 10.58 16.21 -8.18
C LEU A 117 11.24 16.27 -6.80
N LEU A 118 10.68 17.04 -5.85
CA LEU A 118 11.18 17.07 -4.47
C LEU A 118 10.91 15.75 -3.71
N GLU A 119 9.75 15.12 -3.94
CA GLU A 119 9.46 13.79 -3.39
C GLU A 119 10.37 12.73 -4.02
N GLU A 120 10.63 12.81 -5.31
CA GLU A 120 11.58 11.94 -5.99
C GLU A 120 13.01 12.07 -5.41
N ALA A 121 13.47 13.31 -5.17
CA ALA A 121 14.76 13.57 -4.53
C ALA A 121 14.82 13.00 -3.11
N LYS A 122 13.73 13.04 -2.35
CA LYS A 122 13.60 12.43 -1.02
C LYS A 122 13.67 10.90 -1.09
N LEU A 123 12.95 10.28 -2.04
CA LEU A 123 12.97 8.83 -2.26
C LEU A 123 14.36 8.32 -2.62
N LYS A 124 15.09 9.03 -3.48
CA LYS A 124 16.47 8.70 -3.86
C LYS A 124 17.47 8.78 -2.70
N ARG A 125 17.20 9.56 -1.67
CA ARG A 125 18.04 9.67 -0.45
C ARG A 125 17.74 8.58 0.57
N MET A 126 16.65 7.80 0.39
CA MET A 126 16.33 6.72 1.31
C MET A 126 17.37 5.60 1.21
N PRO A 127 17.73 4.95 2.33
CA PRO A 127 18.65 3.80 2.30
C PRO A 127 18.11 2.72 1.35
N PRO A 128 18.98 2.02 0.62
CA PRO A 128 18.58 0.90 -0.21
C PRO A 128 17.90 -0.19 0.62
N GLU A 129 16.97 -0.90 0.01
CA GLU A 129 16.30 -2.01 0.66
C GLU A 129 17.30 -3.11 1.02
N ARG A 130 17.17 -3.64 2.22
CA ARG A 130 17.97 -4.80 2.64
C ARG A 130 17.41 -6.06 1.96
N GLU A 131 18.27 -7.07 1.75
CA GLU A 131 17.95 -8.33 1.05
C GLU A 131 16.65 -8.99 1.53
N LEU A 132 16.38 -8.98 2.84
CA LEU A 132 15.18 -9.57 3.45
C LEU A 132 14.11 -8.53 3.79
N SER A 133 14.15 -7.35 3.19
CA SER A 133 13.15 -6.31 3.45
C SER A 133 11.75 -6.79 3.08
N GLY A 134 10.77 -6.58 3.98
CA GLY A 134 9.39 -7.00 3.78
C GLY A 134 9.13 -8.53 3.88
N ARG A 135 10.16 -9.34 4.09
CA ARG A 135 10.00 -10.79 4.25
C ARG A 135 9.58 -11.14 5.68
N ILE A 136 8.73 -12.14 5.81
CA ILE A 136 8.35 -12.76 7.07
C ILE A 136 9.05 -14.13 7.12
N ALA A 137 9.96 -14.30 8.09
CA ALA A 137 10.68 -15.54 8.29
C ALA A 137 10.19 -16.24 9.56
N PRO A 138 9.55 -17.41 9.50
CA PRO A 138 9.31 -18.24 10.67
C PRO A 138 10.61 -18.88 11.12
N VAL A 139 10.95 -18.75 12.41
CA VAL A 139 12.12 -19.38 13.00
C VAL A 139 11.65 -20.42 14.02
N VAL A 140 11.84 -21.70 13.70
CA VAL A 140 11.54 -22.83 14.59
C VAL A 140 12.69 -22.98 15.59
N GLY A 141 12.37 -23.24 16.85
CA GLY A 141 13.40 -23.40 17.90
C GLY A 141 14.02 -22.10 18.43
N ALA A 142 13.47 -20.95 18.06
CA ALA A 142 13.99 -19.63 18.41
C ALA A 142 14.01 -19.30 19.91
N GLY A 143 13.48 -20.17 20.78
CA GLY A 143 13.43 -20.00 22.24
C GLY A 143 14.59 -20.63 23.00
N SER A 144 15.47 -21.44 22.36
CA SER A 144 16.56 -22.18 23.01
C SER A 144 17.76 -22.34 22.09
N GLY A 145 18.96 -22.19 22.62
CA GLY A 145 20.24 -22.56 22.01
C GLY A 145 20.57 -21.83 20.70
N ASP A 146 21.14 -22.55 19.75
CA ASP A 146 21.74 -22.08 18.51
C ASP A 146 20.79 -21.32 17.57
N GLY A 147 19.50 -21.53 17.67
CA GLY A 147 18.49 -20.77 16.90
C GLY A 147 18.45 -19.28 17.25
N ALA A 148 18.94 -18.92 18.44
CA ALA A 148 19.02 -17.51 18.88
C ALA A 148 20.25 -16.78 18.32
N GLU A 149 21.34 -17.51 18.04
CA GLU A 149 22.59 -16.95 17.50
C GLU A 149 22.55 -16.78 15.97
N GLN A 150 21.85 -17.67 15.25
CA GLN A 150 21.82 -17.68 13.80
C GLN A 150 20.87 -16.63 13.18
N SER A 151 20.13 -15.90 13.98
CA SER A 151 19.18 -14.90 13.49
C SER A 151 19.63 -13.48 13.82
N PRO A 152 20.24 -12.75 12.84
CA PRO A 152 20.59 -11.34 13.04
C PRO A 152 19.32 -10.50 13.22
N ALA A 153 19.43 -9.25 13.52
CA ALA A 153 18.44 -8.16 13.61
C ALA A 153 16.92 -8.46 13.44
N THR A 154 16.52 -9.40 12.56
CA THR A 154 15.12 -9.78 12.29
C THR A 154 14.50 -10.52 13.49
N TYR A 155 15.27 -11.42 14.13
CA TYR A 155 14.82 -12.18 15.30
C TYR A 155 14.65 -11.31 16.55
N ARG A 156 15.55 -10.35 16.78
CA ARG A 156 15.43 -9.41 17.93
C ARG A 156 14.15 -8.58 17.84
N ARG A 157 13.71 -8.30 16.63
CA ARG A 157 12.45 -7.55 16.39
C ARG A 157 11.21 -8.40 16.64
N TYR A 158 11.23 -9.68 16.25
CA TYR A 158 10.14 -10.62 16.50
C TYR A 158 9.95 -10.91 18.00
N ARG A 159 11.05 -11.12 18.74
CA ARG A 159 11.02 -11.33 20.20
C ARG A 159 10.40 -10.13 20.92
N ARG A 160 10.78 -8.92 20.54
CA ARG A 160 10.22 -7.69 21.13
C ARG A 160 8.71 -7.53 20.89
N CYS A 161 8.20 -7.97 19.72
CA CYS A 161 6.76 -8.00 19.46
C CYS A 161 6.03 -9.01 20.35
N ARG A 162 6.59 -10.20 20.58
CA ARG A 162 5.98 -11.25 21.40
C ARG A 162 5.92 -10.87 22.88
N ASP A 163 6.97 -10.26 23.36
CA ASP A 163 7.06 -9.84 24.77
C ASP A 163 6.17 -8.62 25.06
N GLY A 164 5.91 -7.78 24.07
CA GLY A 164 4.96 -6.66 24.15
C GLY A 164 3.49 -7.08 24.20
N VAL A 165 3.14 -8.22 23.58
CA VAL A 165 1.76 -8.79 23.60
C VAL A 165 1.43 -9.48 24.93
N ARG A 166 2.44 -9.97 25.67
CA ARG A 166 2.23 -10.61 26.98
C ARG A 166 2.06 -9.64 28.16
N ARG A 167 2.21 -8.34 27.94
CA ARG A 167 2.15 -7.32 29.00
C ARG A 167 0.92 -6.41 28.94
N ARG A 168 -0.13 -6.85 28.21
CA ARG A 168 -1.43 -6.18 28.23
C ARG A 168 -2.53 -7.16 28.59
#